data_4fad459c0b5d8c043851848cf80914a7
#
_entry.id   4fad459c0b5d8c043851848cf80914a7
#
_cell.length_a   1.000
_cell.length_b   1.000
_cell.length_c   1.000
_cell.angle_alpha   90.00
_cell.angle_beta   90.00
_cell.angle_gamma   90.00
#
_symmetry.space_group_name_H-M   'P 1'
#
loop_
_entity.id
_entity.type
_entity.pdbx_description
1 polymer ?
#
loop_
_entity_poly.entity_id
_entity_poly.type
_entity_poly.pdbx_seq_one_letter_code
_entity_poly.pdbx_strand_id
1 'polypeptide(L)'
;MRRIFIVIVFVFISLKLSSQEKVKFSREIGLEKLSQEDTWTNEYLDTLNLKRKLDINDYTMIGIHYGVGLSQVMWNPSQKQDLVFMPYNVGVTFTKYGKMFGYMPYFGFQAGIIYTQEGYQFEYNEEKNYTYKIEGAEKAVYDVIEVPVLAHIHMDFWNMKVMANIGCYAGYRLSIERFPGKTGSVPENLVHSFKDTDRRIDYGLKGGLGFGFVFDPIEIHIQAMYKHSFATLYEPDHYSEYYYRFAYPSNIIISAGVHFQLTKRTGLTKAQIKKQAKEMVYGNTPDKRW
;
A
#
# COMPACT_ATOMS: atom_id res chain seq x y z
N MET A 1 22.78 -10.81 8.18
CA MET A 1 21.87 -10.86 7.02
C MET A 1 21.38 -12.27 6.66
N ARG A 2 22.26 -13.28 6.54
CA ARG A 2 21.85 -14.65 6.16
C ARG A 2 20.87 -15.33 7.13
N ARG A 3 20.94 -15.04 8.45
CA ARG A 3 20.03 -15.62 9.47
C ARG A 3 18.63 -15.00 9.46
N ILE A 4 18.48 -13.73 9.10
CA ILE A 4 17.18 -13.06 9.02
C ILE A 4 16.39 -13.55 7.81
N PHE A 5 17.06 -13.79 6.68
CA PHE A 5 16.43 -14.33 5.46
C PHE A 5 15.85 -15.74 5.70
N ILE A 6 16.56 -16.58 6.46
CA ILE A 6 16.10 -17.93 6.81
C ILE A 6 14.84 -17.88 7.69
N VAL A 7 14.76 -16.95 8.64
CA VAL A 7 13.57 -16.79 9.52
C VAL A 7 12.36 -16.34 8.70
N ILE A 8 12.52 -15.40 7.78
CA ILE A 8 11.43 -14.93 6.92
C ILE A 8 10.92 -16.06 6.02
N VAL A 9 11.80 -16.84 5.43
CA VAL A 9 11.42 -17.99 4.59
C VAL A 9 10.70 -19.06 5.42
N PHE A 10 11.15 -19.32 6.66
CA PHE A 10 10.49 -20.28 7.56
C PHE A 10 9.08 -19.83 7.97
N VAL A 11 8.88 -18.55 8.23
CA VAL A 11 7.56 -17.98 8.54
C VAL A 11 6.62 -18.12 7.34
N PHE A 12 7.08 -17.86 6.12
CA PHE A 12 6.27 -18.05 4.91
C PHE A 12 5.92 -19.51 4.64
N ILE A 13 6.82 -20.45 4.92
CA ILE A 13 6.58 -21.89 4.75
C ILE A 13 5.59 -22.40 5.81
N SER A 14 5.70 -21.96 7.07
CA SER A 14 4.78 -22.34 8.15
C SER A 14 3.37 -21.80 7.93
N LEU A 15 3.24 -20.58 7.38
CA LEU A 15 1.93 -20.01 7.00
C LEU A 15 1.27 -20.79 5.86
N LYS A 16 2.03 -21.28 4.86
CA LYS A 16 1.49 -22.12 3.79
C LYS A 16 1.02 -23.49 4.29
N LEU A 17 1.78 -24.15 5.17
CA LEU A 17 1.41 -25.45 5.74
C LEU A 17 0.16 -25.35 6.61
N SER A 18 0.07 -24.35 7.48
CA SER A 18 -1.12 -24.13 8.33
C SER A 18 -2.37 -23.78 7.52
N SER A 19 -2.22 -23.10 6.38
CA SER A 19 -3.34 -22.79 5.49
C SER A 19 -3.89 -24.03 4.76
N GLN A 20 -3.01 -24.95 4.36
CA GLN A 20 -3.44 -26.18 3.65
C GLN A 20 -4.14 -27.18 4.57
N GLU A 21 -3.69 -27.34 5.82
CA GLU A 21 -4.37 -28.21 6.78
C GLU A 21 -5.75 -27.70 7.18
N LYS A 22 -5.90 -26.40 7.45
CA LYS A 22 -7.22 -25.81 7.76
C LYS A 22 -8.23 -25.92 6.63
N VAL A 23 -7.78 -25.80 5.38
CA VAL A 23 -8.65 -25.94 4.20
C VAL A 23 -9.09 -27.40 4.01
N LYS A 24 -8.22 -28.38 4.27
CA LYS A 24 -8.56 -29.81 4.21
C LYS A 24 -9.55 -30.18 5.31
N PHE A 25 -9.31 -29.78 6.53
CA PHE A 25 -10.15 -30.05 7.69
C PHE A 25 -11.57 -29.43 7.54
N SER A 26 -11.65 -28.19 7.07
CA SER A 26 -12.93 -27.53 6.81
C SER A 26 -13.73 -28.19 5.66
N ARG A 27 -13.04 -28.81 4.71
CA ARG A 27 -13.68 -29.49 3.58
C ARG A 27 -14.27 -30.85 3.97
N GLU A 28 -13.57 -31.58 4.84
CA GLU A 28 -14.03 -32.89 5.32
C GLU A 28 -15.23 -32.76 6.26
N ILE A 29 -15.20 -31.85 7.22
CA ILE A 29 -16.34 -31.60 8.13
C ILE A 29 -17.56 -31.06 7.38
N GLY A 30 -17.37 -30.26 6.35
CA GLY A 30 -18.46 -29.75 5.51
C GLY A 30 -19.13 -30.85 4.69
N LEU A 31 -18.37 -31.85 4.25
CA LEU A 31 -18.90 -32.99 3.47
C LEU A 31 -19.59 -34.03 4.34
N GLU A 32 -19.08 -34.26 5.57
CA GLU A 32 -19.68 -35.22 6.49
C GLU A 32 -21.03 -34.74 7.07
N LYS A 33 -21.18 -33.46 7.34
CA LYS A 33 -22.47 -32.86 7.70
C LYS A 33 -23.51 -32.86 6.58
N LEU A 34 -23.05 -32.76 5.32
CA LEU A 34 -23.91 -32.73 4.15
C LEU A 34 -24.42 -34.15 3.75
N SER A 35 -23.76 -35.23 4.22
CA SER A 35 -24.16 -36.58 3.94
C SER A 35 -25.25 -37.10 4.87
N GLN A 36 -25.58 -36.39 5.93
CA GLN A 36 -26.58 -36.83 6.95
C GLN A 36 -27.92 -36.12 6.89
N GLU A 37 -28.11 -35.09 6.07
CA GLU A 37 -29.42 -34.41 5.95
C GLU A 37 -30.02 -34.53 4.58
N ASP A 38 -31.15 -35.25 4.57
CA ASP A 38 -32.08 -35.59 3.52
C ASP A 38 -32.45 -34.51 2.49
N THR A 39 -32.72 -35.00 1.26
CA THR A 39 -33.63 -34.52 0.20
C THR A 39 -33.78 -33.01 -0.13
N TRP A 40 -33.42 -32.10 0.74
CA TRP A 40 -33.33 -30.66 0.46
C TRP A 40 -32.02 -30.27 -0.27
N THR A 41 -31.21 -31.26 -0.56
CA THR A 41 -29.79 -31.10 -0.90
C THR A 41 -29.53 -30.65 -2.33
N ASN A 42 -30.39 -30.97 -3.30
CA ASN A 42 -30.06 -30.65 -4.68
C ASN A 42 -30.17 -29.15 -5.00
N GLU A 43 -31.24 -28.49 -4.52
CA GLU A 43 -31.41 -27.05 -4.71
C GLU A 43 -30.40 -26.23 -3.89
N TYR A 44 -30.07 -26.70 -2.68
CA TYR A 44 -29.10 -26.04 -1.81
C TYR A 44 -27.65 -26.27 -2.29
N LEU A 45 -27.34 -27.46 -2.79
CA LEU A 45 -26.03 -27.75 -3.40
C LEU A 45 -25.81 -27.00 -4.70
N ASP A 46 -26.86 -26.83 -5.51
CA ASP A 46 -26.82 -25.99 -6.71
C ASP A 46 -26.63 -24.51 -6.36
N THR A 47 -27.26 -24.02 -5.31
CA THR A 47 -27.03 -22.65 -4.81
C THR A 47 -25.62 -22.47 -4.22
N LEU A 48 -25.07 -23.49 -3.57
CA LEU A 48 -23.68 -23.47 -3.07
C LEU A 48 -22.66 -23.58 -4.20
N ASN A 49 -22.91 -24.40 -5.22
CA ASN A 49 -22.10 -24.47 -6.42
C ASN A 49 -22.18 -23.20 -7.25
N LEU A 50 -23.31 -22.53 -7.25
CA LEU A 50 -23.50 -21.19 -7.81
C LEU A 50 -22.68 -20.14 -7.06
N LYS A 51 -22.69 -20.13 -5.72
CA LYS A 51 -21.84 -19.26 -4.91
C LYS A 51 -20.35 -19.54 -5.13
N ARG A 52 -19.96 -20.78 -5.38
CA ARG A 52 -18.57 -21.13 -5.73
C ARG A 52 -18.15 -20.68 -7.14
N LYS A 53 -19.07 -20.69 -8.10
CA LYS A 53 -18.82 -20.17 -9.47
C LYS A 53 -18.78 -18.64 -9.54
N LEU A 54 -19.27 -17.97 -8.53
CA LEU A 54 -19.26 -16.50 -8.40
C LEU A 54 -17.98 -16.02 -7.70
N ASP A 55 -16.82 -16.49 -8.10
CA ASP A 55 -15.54 -15.95 -7.66
C ASP A 55 -15.35 -14.58 -8.29
N ILE A 56 -15.84 -13.58 -7.55
CA ILE A 56 -15.77 -12.17 -7.91
C ILE A 56 -14.35 -11.70 -7.64
N ASN A 57 -13.73 -11.09 -8.65
CA ASN A 57 -12.46 -10.38 -8.51
C ASN A 57 -11.22 -11.21 -8.13
N ASP A 58 -11.07 -12.41 -8.68
CA ASP A 58 -9.78 -13.12 -8.64
C ASP A 58 -8.98 -12.80 -9.90
N TYR A 59 -8.12 -11.82 -9.82
CA TYR A 59 -7.23 -11.43 -10.91
C TYR A 59 -5.98 -10.73 -10.40
N THR A 60 -4.99 -10.66 -11.27
CA THR A 60 -3.67 -10.11 -10.98
C THR A 60 -3.39 -8.96 -11.91
N MET A 61 -2.78 -7.89 -11.38
CA MET A 61 -2.42 -6.71 -12.14
C MET A 61 -0.98 -6.32 -11.91
N ILE A 62 -0.38 -5.71 -12.92
CA ILE A 62 0.84 -4.94 -12.80
C ILE A 62 0.54 -3.50 -13.19
N GLY A 63 1.06 -2.54 -12.44
CA GLY A 63 0.81 -1.13 -12.68
C GLY A 63 2.04 -0.28 -12.55
N ILE A 64 2.04 0.81 -13.28
CA ILE A 64 3.02 1.88 -13.15
C ILE A 64 2.28 3.10 -12.65
N HIS A 65 2.85 3.79 -11.67
CA HIS A 65 2.27 5.01 -11.16
C HIS A 65 3.31 6.12 -11.07
N TYR A 66 2.81 7.33 -11.20
CA TYR A 66 3.53 8.56 -10.96
C TYR A 66 2.73 9.41 -9.97
N GLY A 67 3.43 10.06 -9.06
CA GLY A 67 2.81 10.92 -8.06
C GLY A 67 3.71 12.05 -7.62
N VAL A 68 3.13 12.91 -6.83
CA VAL A 68 3.80 14.01 -6.14
C VAL A 68 3.53 13.91 -4.65
N GLY A 69 4.45 14.41 -3.85
CA GLY A 69 4.37 14.37 -2.40
C GLY A 69 4.46 15.73 -1.75
N LEU A 70 3.88 15.82 -0.56
CA LEU A 70 4.14 16.88 0.41
C LEU A 70 4.84 16.21 1.59
N SER A 71 6.06 16.64 1.87
CA SER A 71 6.92 16.06 2.90
C SER A 71 7.09 17.01 4.07
N GLN A 72 7.05 16.43 5.25
CA GLN A 72 7.43 17.08 6.52
C GLN A 72 8.10 16.07 7.42
N VAL A 73 8.78 16.53 8.46
CA VAL A 73 9.43 15.69 9.46
C VAL A 73 8.88 16.02 10.84
N MET A 74 8.44 15.01 11.56
CA MET A 74 8.03 15.18 12.96
C MET A 74 9.26 15.24 13.85
N TRP A 75 9.57 16.44 14.33
CA TRP A 75 10.72 16.69 15.18
C TRP A 75 10.39 16.55 16.66
N ASN A 76 11.30 15.95 17.40
CA ASN A 76 11.28 15.99 18.86
C ASN A 76 12.69 16.40 19.36
N PRO A 77 12.85 17.59 19.98
CA PRO A 77 11.86 18.63 20.22
C PRO A 77 11.31 19.26 18.94
N SER A 78 10.08 19.74 19.00
CA SER A 78 9.37 20.32 17.85
C SER A 78 10.09 21.52 17.25
N GLN A 79 10.18 21.57 15.93
CA GLN A 79 10.75 22.65 15.16
C GLN A 79 9.73 23.18 14.15
N LYS A 80 9.76 24.50 13.92
CA LYS A 80 8.93 25.11 12.86
C LYS A 80 9.50 24.75 11.49
N GLN A 81 8.64 24.30 10.62
CA GLN A 81 9.01 23.87 9.26
C GLN A 81 7.89 24.13 8.27
N ASP A 82 8.26 24.29 7.02
CA ASP A 82 7.38 24.36 5.87
C ASP A 82 7.11 22.96 5.30
N LEU A 83 5.95 22.80 4.68
CA LEU A 83 5.66 21.63 3.84
C LEU A 83 6.50 21.71 2.56
N VAL A 84 7.27 20.66 2.29
CA VAL A 84 8.13 20.62 1.12
C VAL A 84 7.47 19.81 0.01
N PHE A 85 7.33 20.44 -1.15
CA PHE A 85 6.82 19.75 -2.34
C PHE A 85 7.90 18.85 -2.94
N MET A 86 7.53 17.56 -3.14
CA MET A 86 8.37 16.52 -3.71
C MET A 86 7.80 16.07 -5.05
N PRO A 87 8.48 16.37 -6.18
CA PRO A 87 7.93 16.12 -7.51
C PRO A 87 7.98 14.66 -7.94
N TYR A 88 8.76 13.81 -7.28
CA TYR A 88 8.98 12.46 -7.75
C TYR A 88 8.47 11.42 -6.76
N ASN A 89 7.46 10.67 -7.20
CA ASN A 89 7.03 9.42 -6.63
C ASN A 89 6.65 8.50 -7.78
N VAL A 90 7.57 7.62 -8.17
CA VAL A 90 7.42 6.76 -9.37
C VAL A 90 7.63 5.32 -8.95
N GLY A 91 6.77 4.43 -9.41
CA GLY A 91 6.95 3.04 -9.06
C GLY A 91 6.18 2.06 -9.92
N VAL A 92 6.55 0.81 -9.73
CA VAL A 92 5.86 -0.35 -10.31
C VAL A 92 5.23 -1.13 -9.17
N THR A 93 3.96 -1.47 -9.32
CA THR A 93 3.20 -2.22 -8.34
C THR A 93 2.61 -3.47 -8.96
N PHE A 94 2.60 -4.52 -8.18
CA PHE A 94 1.95 -5.78 -8.46
C PHE A 94 0.81 -5.95 -7.47
N THR A 95 -0.41 -6.14 -7.97
CA THR A 95 -1.61 -6.33 -7.15
C THR A 95 -2.25 -7.65 -7.48
N LYS A 96 -2.52 -8.45 -6.47
CA LYS A 96 -3.27 -9.68 -6.58
C LYS A 96 -4.56 -9.57 -5.78
N TYR A 97 -5.68 -9.67 -6.46
CA TYR A 97 -6.98 -9.75 -5.84
C TYR A 97 -7.37 -11.20 -5.60
N GLY A 98 -8.18 -11.43 -4.59
CA GLY A 98 -8.68 -12.74 -4.25
C GLY A 98 -9.59 -12.67 -3.02
N LYS A 99 -10.12 -13.81 -2.60
CA LYS A 99 -10.87 -13.90 -1.36
C LYS A 99 -9.91 -14.05 -0.18
N MET A 100 -9.93 -13.09 0.73
CA MET A 100 -9.21 -13.23 1.99
C MET A 100 -9.92 -14.27 2.88
N PHE A 101 -9.18 -15.27 3.33
CA PHE A 101 -9.71 -16.37 4.16
C PHE A 101 -10.96 -17.06 3.62
N GLY A 102 -11.23 -16.95 2.31
CA GLY A 102 -12.43 -17.51 1.68
C GLY A 102 -13.72 -16.74 1.90
N TYR A 103 -13.71 -15.66 2.68
CA TYR A 103 -14.93 -14.92 3.08
C TYR A 103 -15.00 -13.48 2.56
N MET A 104 -13.87 -12.81 2.40
CA MET A 104 -13.83 -11.40 1.98
C MET A 104 -13.56 -11.28 0.47
N PRO A 105 -14.57 -10.98 -0.36
CA PRO A 105 -14.45 -11.04 -1.82
C PRO A 105 -13.78 -9.82 -2.45
N TYR A 106 -13.54 -8.76 -1.71
CA TYR A 106 -13.02 -7.49 -2.22
C TYR A 106 -11.68 -7.13 -1.60
N PHE A 107 -10.83 -8.12 -1.48
CA PHE A 107 -9.53 -7.99 -0.86
C PHE A 107 -8.41 -8.28 -1.85
N GLY A 108 -7.31 -7.57 -1.73
CA GLY A 108 -6.09 -7.82 -2.47
C GLY A 108 -4.85 -7.50 -1.67
N PHE A 109 -3.73 -7.98 -2.18
CA PHE A 109 -2.40 -7.58 -1.74
C PHE A 109 -1.72 -6.79 -2.84
N GLN A 110 -1.14 -5.67 -2.48
CA GLN A 110 -0.32 -4.87 -3.37
C GLN A 110 1.11 -4.81 -2.82
N ALA A 111 2.08 -5.13 -3.66
CA ALA A 111 3.49 -4.95 -3.38
C ALA A 111 4.15 -4.28 -4.58
N GLY A 112 5.30 -3.64 -4.38
CA GLY A 112 5.95 -2.94 -5.48
C GLY A 112 7.34 -2.45 -5.13
N ILE A 113 7.92 -1.71 -6.06
CA ILE A 113 9.16 -0.95 -5.88
C ILE A 113 8.86 0.47 -6.29
N ILE A 114 9.07 1.40 -5.38
CA ILE A 114 8.73 2.81 -5.55
C ILE A 114 9.98 3.64 -5.27
N TYR A 115 10.33 4.53 -6.21
CA TYR A 115 11.26 5.61 -5.96
C TYR A 115 10.46 6.83 -5.51
N THR A 116 10.83 7.41 -4.38
CA THR A 116 10.15 8.56 -3.80
C THR A 116 11.14 9.54 -3.21
N GLN A 117 10.72 10.79 -3.11
CA GLN A 117 11.47 11.82 -2.42
C GLN A 117 10.81 12.18 -1.11
N GLU A 118 11.62 12.46 -0.09
CA GLU A 118 11.19 12.95 1.21
C GLU A 118 12.18 14.00 1.70
N GLY A 119 11.76 14.82 2.66
CA GLY A 119 12.68 15.82 3.20
C GLY A 119 11.99 16.82 4.12
N TYR A 120 12.74 17.83 4.49
CA TYR A 120 12.26 18.90 5.35
C TYR A 120 12.83 20.25 4.91
N GLN A 121 12.17 21.32 5.34
CA GLN A 121 12.63 22.70 5.22
C GLN A 121 12.21 23.45 6.47
N PHE A 122 13.16 24.06 7.16
CA PHE A 122 12.88 24.87 8.34
C PHE A 122 12.39 26.24 7.97
N GLU A 123 11.40 26.74 8.71
CA GLU A 123 10.85 28.07 8.55
C GLU A 123 11.85 29.14 9.01
N TYR A 124 12.00 30.20 8.21
CA TYR A 124 12.83 31.35 8.56
C TYR A 124 12.13 32.23 9.57
N ASN A 125 12.77 32.51 10.70
CA ASN A 125 12.28 33.41 11.70
C ASN A 125 12.80 34.82 11.44
N GLU A 126 11.93 35.71 10.96
CA GLU A 126 12.29 37.09 10.63
C GLU A 126 12.70 37.93 11.85
N GLU A 127 12.06 37.71 13.01
CA GLU A 127 12.37 38.48 14.24
C GLU A 127 13.76 38.20 14.77
N LYS A 128 14.22 36.95 14.66
CA LYS A 128 15.53 36.52 15.16
C LYS A 128 16.59 36.53 14.08
N ASN A 129 16.21 36.77 12.81
CA ASN A 129 17.08 36.63 11.64
C ASN A 129 17.85 35.29 11.65
N TYR A 130 17.08 34.20 11.94
CA TYR A 130 17.64 32.88 12.17
C TYR A 130 16.74 31.79 11.66
N THR A 131 17.31 30.74 11.08
CA THR A 131 16.66 29.49 10.74
C THR A 131 17.30 28.35 11.50
N TYR A 132 16.51 27.39 11.97
CA TYR A 132 17.06 26.16 12.52
C TYR A 132 17.82 25.39 11.43
N LYS A 133 18.91 24.72 11.81
CA LYS A 133 19.82 24.06 10.88
C LYS A 133 20.29 22.73 11.44
N ILE A 134 20.47 21.79 10.54
CA ILE A 134 21.10 20.51 10.82
C ILE A 134 22.27 20.36 9.85
N GLU A 135 23.47 20.18 10.36
CA GLU A 135 24.70 20.13 9.59
C GLU A 135 24.88 21.36 8.66
N GLY A 136 24.42 22.54 9.12
CA GLY A 136 24.44 23.78 8.35
C GLY A 136 23.34 23.93 7.32
N ALA A 137 22.53 22.89 7.08
CA ALA A 137 21.43 22.89 6.12
C ALA A 137 20.12 23.39 6.74
N GLU A 138 19.43 24.29 6.04
CA GLU A 138 18.07 24.72 6.34
C GLU A 138 17.03 23.79 5.68
N LYS A 139 17.38 23.12 4.58
CA LYS A 139 16.56 22.16 3.86
C LYS A 139 17.39 20.93 3.49
N ALA A 140 16.77 19.76 3.57
CA ALA A 140 17.36 18.54 2.99
C ALA A 140 16.30 17.74 2.25
N VAL A 141 16.72 17.12 1.16
CA VAL A 141 15.93 16.23 0.33
C VAL A 141 16.63 14.87 0.27
N TYR A 142 15.88 13.82 0.45
CA TYR A 142 16.34 12.44 0.38
C TYR A 142 15.65 11.72 -0.77
N ASP A 143 16.44 11.02 -1.56
CA ASP A 143 15.90 10.05 -2.52
C ASP A 143 15.83 8.68 -1.85
N VAL A 144 14.67 8.08 -1.91
CA VAL A 144 14.37 6.82 -1.22
C VAL A 144 13.81 5.80 -2.21
N ILE A 145 14.33 4.58 -2.14
CA ILE A 145 13.67 3.43 -2.76
C ILE A 145 12.92 2.67 -1.69
N GLU A 146 11.65 2.39 -1.92
CA GLU A 146 10.78 1.70 -0.96
C GLU A 146 10.09 0.48 -1.57
N VAL A 147 9.87 -0.53 -0.74
CA VAL A 147 9.11 -1.73 -1.05
C VAL A 147 7.91 -1.76 -0.12
N PRO A 148 6.75 -1.25 -0.55
CA PRO A 148 5.51 -1.36 0.20
C PRO A 148 4.91 -2.75 0.09
N VAL A 149 4.25 -3.19 1.17
CA VAL A 149 3.38 -4.37 1.21
C VAL A 149 2.06 -3.94 1.84
N LEU A 150 1.05 -3.79 1.02
CA LEU A 150 -0.23 -3.19 1.38
C LEU A 150 -1.36 -4.21 1.25
N ALA A 151 -2.24 -4.23 2.21
CA ALA A 151 -3.58 -4.77 2.08
C ALA A 151 -4.40 -3.77 1.24
N HIS A 152 -5.08 -4.26 0.23
CA HIS A 152 -5.84 -3.48 -0.72
C HIS A 152 -7.30 -3.93 -0.67
N ILE A 153 -8.15 -3.10 -0.08
CA ILE A 153 -9.58 -3.34 0.04
C ILE A 153 -10.27 -2.47 -0.99
N HIS A 154 -11.18 -3.06 -1.77
CA HIS A 154 -11.91 -2.30 -2.79
C HIS A 154 -13.39 -2.66 -2.85
N MET A 155 -14.18 -1.72 -3.35
CA MET A 155 -15.57 -1.91 -3.73
C MET A 155 -15.78 -1.42 -5.15
N ASP A 156 -16.44 -2.23 -5.97
CA ASP A 156 -16.69 -1.94 -7.37
C ASP A 156 -18.10 -1.38 -7.56
N PHE A 157 -18.20 -0.26 -8.27
CA PHE A 157 -19.46 0.39 -8.66
C PHE A 157 -19.42 0.63 -10.17
N TRP A 158 -20.18 -0.11 -10.94
CA TRP A 158 -20.17 -0.06 -12.41
C TRP A 158 -18.75 -0.23 -12.96
N ASN A 159 -18.20 0.82 -13.58
CA ASN A 159 -16.84 0.89 -14.09
C ASN A 159 -15.88 1.66 -13.15
N MET A 160 -16.29 1.91 -11.93
CA MET A 160 -15.50 2.60 -10.91
C MET A 160 -15.18 1.65 -9.77
N LYS A 161 -14.03 1.87 -9.17
CA LYS A 161 -13.54 1.15 -7.99
C LYS A 161 -13.16 2.17 -6.92
N VAL A 162 -13.72 2.05 -5.73
CA VAL A 162 -13.24 2.76 -4.55
C VAL A 162 -12.33 1.84 -3.78
N MET A 163 -11.14 2.31 -3.41
CA MET A 163 -10.13 1.48 -2.77
C MET A 163 -9.56 2.14 -1.52
N ALA A 164 -9.20 1.29 -0.56
CA ALA A 164 -8.44 1.67 0.62
C ALA A 164 -7.22 0.77 0.74
N ASN A 165 -6.07 1.37 0.97
CA ASN A 165 -4.80 0.69 1.12
C ASN A 165 -4.27 0.93 2.52
N ILE A 166 -3.75 -0.12 3.16
CA ILE A 166 -3.05 -0.02 4.43
C ILE A 166 -2.00 -1.11 4.54
N GLY A 167 -0.83 -0.77 5.04
CA GLY A 167 0.22 -1.75 5.25
C GLY A 167 1.52 -1.13 5.72
N CYS A 168 2.58 -1.90 5.59
CA CYS A 168 3.93 -1.49 5.95
C CYS A 168 4.79 -1.32 4.71
N TYR A 169 5.88 -0.60 4.87
CA TYR A 169 6.92 -0.48 3.87
C TYR A 169 8.29 -0.57 4.53
N ALA A 170 9.26 -0.99 3.73
CA ALA A 170 10.68 -0.89 4.04
C ALA A 170 11.36 -0.14 2.90
N GLY A 171 12.27 0.75 3.23
CA GLY A 171 12.95 1.60 2.27
C GLY A 171 14.43 1.78 2.59
N TYR A 172 15.12 2.33 1.62
CA TYR A 172 16.54 2.68 1.73
C TYR A 172 16.78 4.05 1.09
N ARG A 173 17.38 4.96 1.85
CA ARG A 173 17.76 6.30 1.40
C ARG A 173 19.01 6.20 0.54
N LEU A 174 18.85 6.49 -0.75
CA LEU A 174 19.90 6.36 -1.77
C LEU A 174 20.85 7.56 -1.73
N SER A 175 20.28 8.76 -1.73
CA SER A 175 21.00 10.02 -1.76
C SER A 175 20.39 11.04 -0.82
N ILE A 176 21.19 12.03 -0.49
CA ILE A 176 20.79 13.21 0.26
C ILE A 176 21.32 14.44 -0.46
N GLU A 177 20.50 15.48 -0.50
CA GLU A 177 20.93 16.80 -0.94
C GLU A 177 20.57 17.84 0.10
N ARG A 178 21.58 18.57 0.58
CA ARG A 178 21.46 19.59 1.63
C ARG A 178 21.60 20.98 1.04
N PHE A 179 20.67 21.84 1.39
CA PHE A 179 20.64 23.24 0.94
C PHE A 179 20.88 24.17 2.11
N PRO A 180 21.87 25.10 1.99
CA PRO A 180 22.21 26.02 3.07
C PRO A 180 21.13 27.06 3.39
N GLY A 181 20.23 27.36 2.41
CA GLY A 181 19.20 28.39 2.59
C GLY A 181 19.78 29.82 2.69
N LYS A 182 19.12 30.68 3.49
CA LYS A 182 19.48 32.08 3.63
C LYS A 182 20.62 32.33 4.65
N THR A 183 20.62 31.56 5.71
CA THR A 183 21.54 31.80 6.84
C THR A 183 22.49 30.63 7.10
N GLY A 184 22.31 29.51 6.36
CA GLY A 184 23.09 28.30 6.49
C GLY A 184 24.40 28.33 5.71
N SER A 185 25.30 27.42 6.09
CA SER A 185 26.51 27.10 5.36
C SER A 185 26.76 25.61 5.47
N VAL A 186 26.57 24.90 4.37
CA VAL A 186 26.81 23.45 4.30
C VAL A 186 28.21 23.23 3.77
N PRO A 187 29.06 22.46 4.46
CA PRO A 187 30.35 22.05 3.92
C PRO A 187 30.17 21.30 2.59
N GLU A 188 31.00 21.60 1.59
CA GLU A 188 30.87 21.06 0.24
C GLU A 188 30.88 19.53 0.22
N ASN A 189 31.64 18.90 1.07
CA ASN A 189 31.70 17.45 1.22
C ASN A 189 30.43 16.82 1.82
N LEU A 190 29.54 17.61 2.43
CA LEU A 190 28.28 17.12 3.03
C LEU A 190 27.03 17.45 2.19
N VAL A 191 27.19 18.20 1.10
CA VAL A 191 26.04 18.57 0.25
C VAL A 191 25.34 17.34 -0.31
N HIS A 192 26.10 16.37 -0.82
CA HIS A 192 25.59 15.17 -1.49
C HIS A 192 26.02 13.85 -0.80
N SER A 193 26.57 13.91 0.41
CA SER A 193 27.05 12.72 1.09
C SER A 193 26.37 12.53 2.44
N PHE A 194 26.15 11.26 2.78
CA PHE A 194 25.68 10.88 4.10
C PHE A 194 26.82 10.99 5.12
N LYS A 195 26.47 11.46 6.29
CA LYS A 195 27.32 11.41 7.46
C LYS A 195 27.13 10.07 8.19
N ASP A 196 28.08 9.69 9.04
CA ASP A 196 27.98 8.45 9.83
C ASP A 196 26.74 8.44 10.75
N THR A 197 26.28 9.62 11.15
CA THR A 197 25.07 9.81 11.97
C THR A 197 23.76 9.74 11.20
N ASP A 198 23.81 9.75 9.87
CA ASP A 198 22.61 9.67 9.03
C ASP A 198 22.13 8.23 8.89
N ARG A 199 20.86 8.00 9.12
CA ARG A 199 20.26 6.67 8.93
C ARG A 199 19.75 6.48 7.52
N ARG A 200 20.21 5.41 6.87
CA ARG A 200 19.81 5.07 5.51
C ARG A 200 18.57 4.16 5.42
N ILE A 201 18.30 3.39 6.48
CA ILE A 201 17.17 2.48 6.50
C ILE A 201 15.93 3.26 6.90
N ASP A 202 14.86 3.10 6.12
CA ASP A 202 13.54 3.64 6.37
C ASP A 202 12.53 2.50 6.49
N TYR A 203 11.57 2.59 7.39
CA TYR A 203 10.47 1.66 7.52
C TYR A 203 9.33 2.31 8.29
N GLY A 204 8.11 1.89 8.00
CA GLY A 204 6.96 2.48 8.64
C GLY A 204 5.65 1.95 8.12
N LEU A 205 4.61 2.76 8.30
CA LEU A 205 3.27 2.48 7.82
C LEU A 205 2.92 3.40 6.66
N LYS A 206 2.13 2.85 5.73
CA LYS A 206 1.57 3.56 4.59
C LYS A 206 0.11 3.19 4.45
N GLY A 207 -0.75 4.18 4.30
CA GLY A 207 -2.17 3.94 4.13
C GLY A 207 -2.85 5.09 3.40
N GLY A 208 -3.98 4.80 2.75
CA GLY A 208 -4.69 5.83 2.01
C GLY A 208 -5.92 5.32 1.30
N LEU A 209 -6.52 6.23 0.56
CA LEU A 209 -7.74 6.00 -0.21
C LEU A 209 -7.48 6.28 -1.69
N GLY A 210 -8.27 5.65 -2.55
CA GLY A 210 -8.17 5.88 -3.98
C GLY A 210 -9.44 5.55 -4.73
N PHE A 211 -9.42 5.96 -5.99
CA PHE A 211 -10.45 5.68 -6.97
C PHE A 211 -9.80 5.01 -8.18
N GLY A 212 -10.46 4.01 -8.72
CA GLY A 212 -10.06 3.34 -9.96
C GLY A 212 -11.16 3.42 -11.00
N PHE A 213 -10.77 3.56 -12.26
CA PHE A 213 -11.63 3.43 -13.42
C PHE A 213 -11.25 2.15 -14.14
N VAL A 214 -12.22 1.26 -14.33
CA VAL A 214 -12.02 -0.06 -14.89
C VAL A 214 -12.41 -0.08 -16.35
N PHE A 215 -11.42 -0.31 -17.23
CA PHE A 215 -11.58 -0.43 -18.69
C PHE A 215 -10.93 -1.74 -19.16
N ASP A 216 -11.47 -2.88 -18.78
CA ASP A 216 -10.85 -4.19 -19.08
C ASP A 216 -10.13 -4.23 -20.45
N PRO A 217 -8.80 -4.52 -20.51
CA PRO A 217 -7.92 -5.03 -19.45
C PRO A 217 -7.11 -3.95 -18.69
N ILE A 218 -7.45 -2.69 -18.78
CA ILE A 218 -6.71 -1.55 -18.20
C ILE A 218 -7.53 -0.96 -17.05
N GLU A 219 -6.84 -0.61 -15.96
CA GLU A 219 -7.42 0.16 -14.88
C GLU A 219 -6.58 1.42 -14.63
N ILE A 220 -7.24 2.55 -14.44
CA ILE A 220 -6.60 3.82 -14.07
C ILE A 220 -6.92 4.08 -12.61
N HIS A 221 -5.89 4.19 -11.78
CA HIS A 221 -6.02 4.44 -10.35
C HIS A 221 -5.52 5.84 -9.99
N ILE A 222 -6.25 6.53 -9.14
CA ILE A 222 -5.85 7.78 -8.50
C ILE A 222 -5.90 7.54 -7.00
N GLN A 223 -4.80 7.79 -6.28
CA GLN A 223 -4.66 7.47 -4.87
C GLN A 223 -4.06 8.64 -4.09
N ALA A 224 -4.57 8.85 -2.89
CA ALA A 224 -3.97 9.72 -1.89
C ALA A 224 -3.51 8.86 -0.71
N MET A 225 -2.20 8.85 -0.47
CA MET A 225 -1.55 7.99 0.52
C MET A 225 -0.85 8.84 1.58
N TYR A 226 -0.99 8.45 2.82
CA TYR A 226 -0.19 8.97 3.93
C TYR A 226 0.88 7.94 4.30
N LYS A 227 2.12 8.40 4.40
CA LYS A 227 3.29 7.60 4.79
C LYS A 227 3.82 8.16 6.11
N HIS A 228 4.04 7.31 7.10
CA HIS A 228 4.67 7.65 8.36
C HIS A 228 5.85 6.71 8.62
N SER A 229 7.03 7.30 8.80
CA SER A 229 8.25 6.56 9.11
C SER A 229 8.40 6.36 10.62
N PHE A 230 8.82 5.16 11.02
CA PHE A 230 9.28 4.87 12.37
C PHE A 230 10.80 4.92 12.49
N ALA A 231 11.50 5.04 11.37
CA ALA A 231 12.93 5.25 11.33
C ALA A 231 13.25 6.73 11.36
N THR A 232 14.09 7.15 12.28
CA THR A 232 14.59 8.53 12.33
C THR A 232 15.52 8.82 11.17
N LEU A 233 15.62 10.09 10.75
CA LEU A 233 16.58 10.53 9.73
C LEU A 233 18.01 10.44 10.24
N TYR A 234 18.22 10.72 11.52
CA TYR A 234 19.51 10.76 12.19
C TYR A 234 19.53 9.82 13.38
N GLU A 235 20.71 9.46 13.84
CA GLU A 235 20.84 8.78 15.14
C GLU A 235 20.36 9.69 16.27
N PRO A 236 19.62 9.19 17.26
CA PRO A 236 19.01 10.03 18.30
C PRO A 236 20.00 10.84 19.11
N ASP A 237 21.22 10.36 19.26
CA ASP A 237 22.35 10.96 20.01
C ASP A 237 23.28 11.81 19.14
N HIS A 238 22.96 12.00 17.84
CA HIS A 238 23.79 12.73 16.87
C HIS A 238 24.19 14.14 17.29
N TYR A 239 23.45 14.75 18.21
CA TYR A 239 23.67 16.11 18.68
C TYR A 239 24.34 16.15 20.05
N SER A 240 23.99 15.22 20.94
CA SER A 240 24.50 15.13 22.30
C SER A 240 24.22 13.76 22.89
N GLU A 241 25.16 13.19 23.62
CA GLU A 241 24.99 11.94 24.36
C GLU A 241 23.93 12.05 25.46
N TYR A 242 23.56 13.24 25.90
CA TYR A 242 22.60 13.49 26.98
C TYR A 242 21.23 13.90 26.49
N TYR A 243 21.09 14.39 25.25
CA TYR A 243 19.83 14.90 24.71
C TYR A 243 19.51 14.21 23.41
N TYR A 244 18.57 13.26 23.46
CA TYR A 244 18.08 12.56 22.30
C TYR A 244 17.15 13.44 21.46
N ARG A 245 17.36 13.43 20.15
CA ARG A 245 16.52 14.11 19.18
C ARG A 245 16.02 13.12 18.15
N PHE A 246 14.75 13.19 17.86
CA PHE A 246 14.11 12.32 16.90
C PHE A 246 13.57 13.12 15.71
N ALA A 247 13.63 12.53 14.52
CA ALA A 247 13.19 13.12 13.28
C ALA A 247 12.52 12.03 12.44
N TYR A 248 11.19 11.98 12.49
CA TYR A 248 10.39 10.98 11.78
C TYR A 248 9.75 11.57 10.53
N PRO A 249 10.12 11.13 9.31
CA PRO A 249 9.47 11.57 8.08
C PRO A 249 7.99 11.22 8.04
N SER A 250 7.20 12.14 7.50
CA SER A 250 5.76 11.99 7.33
C SER A 250 5.35 12.68 6.04
N ASN A 251 4.78 11.91 5.10
CA ASN A 251 4.54 12.37 3.74
C ASN A 251 3.09 12.11 3.33
N ILE A 252 2.50 13.07 2.63
CA ILE A 252 1.24 12.89 1.90
C ILE A 252 1.59 12.77 0.43
N ILE A 253 1.18 11.69 -0.21
CA ILE A 253 1.50 11.38 -1.61
C ILE A 253 0.20 11.26 -2.39
N ILE A 254 0.09 12.01 -3.49
CA ILE A 254 -1.01 11.87 -4.45
C ILE A 254 -0.43 11.31 -5.72
N SER A 255 -0.95 10.16 -6.16
CA SER A 255 -0.44 9.45 -7.33
C SER A 255 -1.57 9.03 -8.27
N ALA A 256 -1.24 8.99 -9.55
CA ALA A 256 -2.06 8.40 -10.60
C ALA A 256 -1.28 7.27 -11.28
N GLY A 257 -1.95 6.19 -11.62
CA GLY A 257 -1.29 5.03 -12.23
C GLY A 257 -2.18 4.30 -13.20
N VAL A 258 -1.52 3.59 -14.11
CA VAL A 258 -2.16 2.70 -15.08
C VAL A 258 -1.78 1.27 -14.74
N HIS A 259 -2.77 0.43 -14.58
CA HIS A 259 -2.63 -0.97 -14.21
C HIS A 259 -3.14 -1.86 -15.34
N PHE A 260 -2.38 -2.90 -15.68
CA PHE A 260 -2.73 -3.89 -16.68
C PHE A 260 -3.09 -5.20 -16.00
N GLN A 261 -4.23 -5.76 -16.37
CA GLN A 261 -4.67 -7.06 -15.90
C GLN A 261 -3.84 -8.16 -16.58
N LEU A 262 -3.08 -8.93 -15.79
CA LEU A 262 -2.31 -10.08 -16.27
C LEU A 262 -3.19 -11.33 -16.43
N THR A 263 -4.21 -11.44 -15.59
CA THR A 263 -5.19 -12.52 -15.65
C THR A 263 -6.57 -11.92 -15.86
N LYS A 264 -7.42 -12.60 -16.61
CA LYS A 264 -8.79 -12.13 -16.84
C LYS A 264 -9.54 -12.08 -15.49
N ARG A 265 -10.26 -11.01 -15.30
CA ARG A 265 -11.19 -10.85 -14.21
C ARG A 265 -12.26 -11.95 -14.30
N THR A 266 -12.25 -12.90 -13.37
CA THR A 266 -13.14 -14.06 -13.39
C THR A 266 -14.52 -13.75 -12.80
N GLY A 267 -14.69 -12.56 -12.24
CA GLY A 267 -15.91 -12.16 -11.57
C GLY A 267 -16.89 -11.45 -12.48
N LEU A 268 -18.15 -11.83 -12.35
CA LEU A 268 -19.26 -11.09 -12.91
C LEU A 268 -19.47 -9.80 -12.11
N THR A 269 -19.80 -8.71 -12.76
CA THR A 269 -20.22 -7.48 -12.07
C THR A 269 -21.51 -7.76 -11.27
N LYS A 270 -21.75 -6.98 -10.20
CA LYS A 270 -22.96 -7.14 -9.38
C LYS A 270 -24.25 -7.11 -10.22
N ALA A 271 -24.27 -6.35 -11.31
CA ALA A 271 -25.37 -6.29 -12.27
C ALA A 271 -25.53 -7.59 -13.06
N GLN A 272 -24.42 -8.18 -13.52
CA GLN A 272 -24.40 -9.47 -14.23
C GLN A 272 -24.82 -10.62 -13.31
N ILE A 273 -24.35 -10.61 -12.04
CA ILE A 273 -24.77 -11.56 -11.02
C ILE A 273 -26.27 -11.47 -10.77
N LYS A 274 -26.81 -10.25 -10.63
CA LYS A 274 -28.25 -10.03 -10.43
C LYS A 274 -29.06 -10.47 -11.64
N LYS A 275 -28.53 -10.27 -12.85
CA LYS A 275 -29.16 -10.74 -14.10
C LYS A 275 -29.18 -12.25 -14.17
N GLN A 276 -28.04 -12.91 -13.94
CA GLN A 276 -27.96 -14.38 -13.91
C GLN A 276 -28.82 -14.99 -12.82
N ALA A 277 -28.84 -14.42 -11.61
CA ALA A 277 -29.70 -14.86 -10.53
C ALA A 277 -31.19 -14.74 -10.90
N LYS A 278 -31.60 -13.67 -11.59
CA LYS A 278 -32.95 -13.54 -12.12
C LYS A 278 -33.26 -14.57 -13.19
N GLU A 279 -32.35 -14.79 -14.13
CA GLU A 279 -32.51 -15.80 -15.20
C GLU A 279 -32.64 -17.23 -14.64
N MET A 280 -31.93 -17.53 -13.51
CA MET A 280 -32.05 -18.84 -12.86
C MET A 280 -33.31 -19.02 -12.04
N VAL A 281 -33.78 -17.98 -11.31
CA VAL A 281 -34.94 -18.04 -10.44
C VAL A 281 -36.24 -17.99 -11.24
N TYR A 282 -36.29 -17.21 -12.30
CA TYR A 282 -37.51 -16.96 -13.05
C TYR A 282 -37.59 -17.74 -14.37
N GLY A 283 -36.52 -18.49 -14.71
CA GLY A 283 -36.46 -19.20 -15.99
C GLY A 283 -36.63 -18.25 -17.17
N ASN A 284 -36.42 -18.72 -18.36
CA ASN A 284 -36.75 -18.00 -19.60
C ASN A 284 -38.28 -17.88 -19.78
N THR A 285 -38.96 -17.26 -18.81
CA THR A 285 -40.34 -16.85 -19.05
C THR A 285 -40.28 -15.66 -20.01
N PRO A 286 -40.81 -15.81 -21.25
CA PRO A 286 -40.89 -14.69 -22.17
C PRO A 286 -41.71 -13.60 -21.48
N ASP A 287 -41.18 -12.39 -21.48
CA ASP A 287 -41.81 -11.17 -20.96
C ASP A 287 -43.28 -11.16 -21.41
N LYS A 288 -44.19 -11.50 -20.53
CA LYS A 288 -45.62 -11.19 -20.75
C LYS A 288 -45.74 -9.69 -20.56
N ARG A 289 -45.54 -8.94 -21.63
CA ARG A 289 -45.95 -7.54 -21.70
C ARG A 289 -47.46 -7.47 -21.47
N TRP A 290 -47.82 -6.83 -20.40
CA TRP A 290 -49.13 -6.23 -20.19
C TRP A 290 -49.06 -4.75 -20.51
#